data_7b8a2fea31f2069178723b54f2e132f4
#
_entry.id   7b8a2fea31f2069178723b54f2e132f4
#
_cell.length_a   1.000
_cell.length_b   1.000
_cell.length_c   1.000
_cell.angle_alpha   90.00
_cell.angle_beta   90.00
_cell.angle_gamma   90.00
#
_symmetry.space_group_name_H-M   'P 1'
#
loop_
_entity.id
_entity.type
_entity.pdbx_description
1 polymer ?
#
loop_
_entity_poly.entity_id
_entity_poly.type
_entity_poly.pdbx_seq_one_letter_code
_entity_poly.pdbx_strand_id
1 'polypeptide(L)'
;SHTSQKDKKRTLVKEINGIKVGFLGYTYGLNGFSVPEDKPWLVDLIDKDQMKKDMEALSKVSDVQLVSMHWGEEYQMEPTEEQEDLANYLNELGAEVVIGSHPHVIEPAKVIKGKKQDTLVYYSLGNYTSAQDMDITMVGGMASFTLNYDLDTKKTSFTDTKFIPLITWFDVGYNAWKTYPIEDYNDSLAQTHNLASNYDLSKEWVQQFVQSVMQDCDGVEVVLE
;
A
#
# COMPACT_ATOMS: atom_id res chain seq x y z
N SER A 1 -10.01 11.71 3.15
CA SER A 1 -10.57 13.07 3.26
C SER A 1 -12.09 13.05 3.31
N HIS A 2 -12.68 14.01 4.02
CA HIS A 2 -14.11 14.07 4.29
C HIS A 2 -14.71 15.40 3.82
N THR A 3 -15.98 15.37 3.42
CA THR A 3 -16.70 16.55 2.95
C THR A 3 -17.34 17.36 4.08
N SER A 4 -17.49 16.76 5.27
CA SER A 4 -18.07 17.36 6.47
C SER A 4 -17.72 16.55 7.72
N GLN A 5 -17.93 17.16 8.89
CA GLN A 5 -17.79 16.44 10.17
C GLN A 5 -18.79 15.28 10.32
N LYS A 6 -19.95 15.37 9.68
CA LYS A 6 -20.91 14.26 9.63
C LYS A 6 -20.39 13.12 8.76
N ASP A 7 -19.70 13.45 7.67
CA ASP A 7 -19.10 12.49 6.76
C ASP A 7 -17.94 11.74 7.43
N LYS A 8 -17.09 12.44 8.19
CA LYS A 8 -16.01 11.81 8.99
C LYS A 8 -16.52 10.72 9.95
N LYS A 9 -17.75 10.86 10.46
CA LYS A 9 -18.36 9.87 11.35
C LYS A 9 -18.93 8.66 10.62
N ARG A 10 -18.94 8.66 9.28
CA ARG A 10 -19.40 7.51 8.47
C ARG A 10 -18.26 6.52 8.30
N THR A 11 -18.49 5.30 8.74
CA THR A 11 -17.62 4.18 8.39
C THR A 11 -17.81 3.81 6.92
N LEU A 12 -16.71 3.66 6.19
CA LEU A 12 -16.76 3.11 4.83
C LEU A 12 -16.75 1.58 4.93
N VAL A 13 -17.87 0.97 4.59
CA VAL A 13 -18.02 -0.48 4.57
C VAL A 13 -18.54 -0.90 3.20
N LYS A 14 -17.94 -1.94 2.63
CA LYS A 14 -18.38 -2.60 1.39
C LYS A 14 -18.67 -4.07 1.69
N GLU A 15 -19.76 -4.58 1.16
CA GLU A 15 -20.04 -6.01 1.18
C GLU A 15 -19.44 -6.65 -0.06
N ILE A 16 -18.55 -7.62 0.14
CA ILE A 16 -17.86 -8.37 -0.90
C ILE A 16 -18.08 -9.86 -0.61
N ASN A 17 -18.77 -10.56 -1.49
CA ASN A 17 -19.11 -11.98 -1.33
C ASN A 17 -19.76 -12.31 0.02
N GLY A 18 -20.60 -11.41 0.53
CA GLY A 18 -21.29 -11.59 1.83
C GLY A 18 -20.44 -11.20 3.05
N ILE A 19 -19.20 -10.78 2.88
CA ILE A 19 -18.29 -10.30 3.94
C ILE A 19 -18.29 -8.78 3.94
N LYS A 20 -18.48 -8.17 5.10
CA LYS A 20 -18.42 -6.71 5.27
C LYS A 20 -16.97 -6.27 5.49
N VAL A 21 -16.38 -5.66 4.48
CA VAL A 21 -15.04 -5.11 4.53
C VAL A 21 -15.11 -3.62 4.87
N GLY A 22 -14.50 -3.23 5.97
CA GLY A 22 -14.38 -1.85 6.44
C GLY A 22 -13.05 -1.24 6.01
N PHE A 23 -13.05 0.07 5.73
CA PHE A 23 -11.88 0.78 5.23
C PHE A 23 -11.61 2.02 6.07
N LEU A 24 -10.34 2.20 6.45
CA LEU A 24 -9.80 3.42 7.04
C LEU A 24 -8.59 3.89 6.23
N GLY A 25 -8.19 5.15 6.40
CA GLY A 25 -7.00 5.68 5.75
C GLY A 25 -6.44 6.87 6.50
N TYR A 26 -5.11 6.89 6.69
CA TYR A 26 -4.39 7.91 7.44
C TYR A 26 -3.17 8.40 6.66
N THR A 27 -2.75 9.63 6.95
CA THR A 27 -1.53 10.22 6.37
C THR A 27 -0.67 10.86 7.46
N TYR A 28 0.65 10.80 7.27
CA TYR A 28 1.63 11.44 8.14
C TYR A 28 1.53 12.97 8.09
N GLY A 29 1.09 13.54 6.96
CA GLY A 29 1.10 14.98 6.75
C GLY A 29 0.47 15.41 5.43
N LEU A 30 0.68 16.66 5.07
CA LEU A 30 0.06 17.33 3.93
C LEU A 30 1.09 18.13 3.11
N ASN A 31 2.32 17.65 2.96
CA ASN A 31 3.38 18.28 2.16
C ASN A 31 3.54 19.79 2.41
N GLY A 32 3.68 20.16 3.70
CA GLY A 32 3.83 21.57 4.11
C GLY A 32 2.53 22.35 4.28
N PHE A 33 1.37 21.76 3.95
CA PHE A 33 0.07 22.34 4.29
C PHE A 33 -0.38 21.88 5.67
N SER A 34 -1.30 22.66 6.29
CA SER A 34 -1.96 22.28 7.53
C SER A 34 -3.45 22.06 7.30
N VAL A 35 -4.04 21.18 8.12
CA VAL A 35 -5.50 21.05 8.15
C VAL A 35 -6.09 22.37 8.68
N PRO A 36 -7.06 23.00 7.97
CA PRO A 36 -7.69 24.23 8.45
C PRO A 36 -8.34 24.02 9.82
N GLU A 37 -8.13 24.97 10.75
CA GLU A 37 -8.66 24.89 12.12
C GLU A 37 -10.19 24.76 12.18
N ASP A 38 -10.89 25.40 11.23
CA ASP A 38 -12.34 25.32 11.10
C ASP A 38 -12.85 24.03 10.46
N LYS A 39 -11.93 23.19 9.94
CA LYS A 39 -12.23 21.91 9.25
C LYS A 39 -11.34 20.76 9.72
N PRO A 40 -11.21 20.49 11.03
CA PRO A 40 -10.30 19.45 11.56
C PRO A 40 -10.68 18.02 11.10
N TRP A 41 -11.85 17.89 10.49
CA TRP A 41 -12.36 16.64 9.93
C TRP A 41 -11.94 16.38 8.48
N LEU A 42 -11.25 17.31 7.81
CA LEU A 42 -10.99 17.26 6.38
C LEU A 42 -10.05 16.08 5.99
N VAL A 43 -9.04 15.84 6.81
CA VAL A 43 -8.03 14.79 6.60
C VAL A 43 -7.79 14.05 7.90
N ASP A 44 -7.62 12.74 7.82
CA ASP A 44 -7.25 11.89 8.95
C ASP A 44 -5.72 11.78 9.01
N LEU A 45 -5.12 12.53 9.91
CA LEU A 45 -3.71 12.42 10.24
C LEU A 45 -3.47 11.16 11.10
N ILE A 46 -2.24 10.64 11.05
CA ILE A 46 -1.81 9.55 11.92
C ILE A 46 -1.83 10.04 13.36
N ASP A 47 -2.75 9.49 14.14
CA ASP A 47 -2.92 9.72 15.58
C ASP A 47 -3.39 8.42 16.23
N LYS A 48 -2.55 7.81 17.06
CA LYS A 48 -2.81 6.48 17.65
C LYS A 48 -4.12 6.42 18.45
N ASP A 49 -4.48 7.49 19.15
CA ASP A 49 -5.72 7.54 19.94
C ASP A 49 -6.96 7.62 19.05
N GLN A 50 -6.88 8.38 17.95
CA GLN A 50 -7.96 8.45 16.98
C GLN A 50 -8.07 7.15 16.18
N MET A 51 -6.95 6.58 15.72
CA MET A 51 -6.90 5.29 15.03
C MET A 51 -7.57 4.20 15.85
N LYS A 52 -7.30 4.14 17.16
CA LYS A 52 -7.95 3.19 18.07
C LYS A 52 -9.46 3.36 18.11
N LYS A 53 -9.95 4.60 18.25
CA LYS A 53 -11.40 4.88 18.27
C LYS A 53 -12.08 4.50 16.95
N ASP A 54 -11.41 4.81 15.84
CA ASP A 54 -11.94 4.52 14.50
C ASP A 54 -11.98 3.00 14.24
N MET A 55 -10.93 2.26 14.62
CA MET A 55 -10.90 0.81 14.53
C MET A 55 -11.95 0.15 15.42
N GLU A 56 -12.13 0.63 16.66
CA GLU A 56 -13.20 0.16 17.56
C GLU A 56 -14.62 0.45 17.01
N ALA A 57 -14.80 1.56 16.30
CA ALA A 57 -16.07 1.88 15.67
C ALA A 57 -16.31 1.03 14.43
N LEU A 58 -15.28 0.83 13.59
CA LEU A 58 -15.35 0.07 12.36
C LEU A 58 -15.60 -1.42 12.63
N SER A 59 -14.93 -2.01 13.62
CA SER A 59 -15.07 -3.43 13.98
C SER A 59 -16.49 -3.84 14.46
N LYS A 60 -17.32 -2.86 14.85
CA LYS A 60 -18.72 -3.11 15.22
C LYS A 60 -19.63 -3.29 14.00
N VAL A 61 -19.20 -2.86 12.83
CA VAL A 61 -20.06 -2.81 11.62
C VAL A 61 -19.44 -3.52 10.41
N SER A 62 -18.20 -4.02 10.55
CA SER A 62 -17.51 -4.79 9.52
C SER A 62 -16.94 -6.10 10.08
N ASP A 63 -16.74 -7.07 9.21
CA ASP A 63 -16.17 -8.39 9.52
C ASP A 63 -14.63 -8.35 9.35
N VAL A 64 -14.13 -7.51 8.43
CA VAL A 64 -12.72 -7.35 8.06
C VAL A 64 -12.37 -5.88 8.02
N GLN A 65 -11.18 -5.48 8.50
CA GLN A 65 -10.68 -4.10 8.50
C GLN A 65 -9.43 -3.96 7.65
N LEU A 66 -9.52 -3.13 6.62
CA LEU A 66 -8.41 -2.75 5.76
C LEU A 66 -8.03 -1.30 6.03
N VAL A 67 -6.73 -1.05 6.24
CA VAL A 67 -6.21 0.29 6.55
C VAL A 67 -5.20 0.71 5.48
N SER A 68 -5.42 1.87 4.88
CA SER A 68 -4.46 2.50 3.97
C SER A 68 -3.62 3.50 4.76
N MET A 69 -2.30 3.39 4.65
CA MET A 69 -1.33 4.25 5.35
C MET A 69 -0.49 5.02 4.34
N HIS A 70 -0.45 6.34 4.49
CA HIS A 70 0.47 7.20 3.75
C HIS A 70 1.55 7.68 4.73
N TRP A 71 2.70 7.01 4.73
CA TRP A 71 3.71 7.02 5.79
C TRP A 71 5.12 6.78 5.28
N GLY A 72 6.12 6.81 6.16
CA GLY A 72 7.51 6.50 5.83
C GLY A 72 8.28 7.69 5.29
N GLU A 73 9.45 7.42 4.72
CA GLU A 73 10.37 8.41 4.17
C GLU A 73 10.46 8.24 2.65
N GLU A 74 10.48 9.36 1.92
CA GLU A 74 10.61 9.34 0.45
C GLU A 74 11.93 8.68 0.03
N TYR A 75 11.83 7.77 -0.95
CA TYR A 75 12.95 7.08 -1.62
C TYR A 75 13.74 6.12 -0.72
N GLN A 76 13.22 5.79 0.45
CA GLN A 76 13.77 4.75 1.31
C GLN A 76 13.05 3.42 1.02
N MET A 77 13.83 2.38 0.68
CA MET A 77 13.29 1.06 0.31
C MET A 77 13.11 0.12 1.50
N GLU A 78 13.55 0.53 2.67
CA GLU A 78 13.36 -0.21 3.93
C GLU A 78 12.35 0.54 4.81
N PRO A 79 11.41 -0.16 5.45
CA PRO A 79 10.47 0.46 6.37
C PRO A 79 11.19 1.17 7.52
N THR A 80 10.73 2.35 7.86
CA THR A 80 11.19 3.05 9.07
C THR A 80 10.69 2.35 10.33
N GLU A 81 11.36 2.58 11.46
CA GLU A 81 10.91 2.10 12.78
C GLU A 81 9.47 2.56 13.09
N GLU A 82 9.08 3.78 12.68
CA GLU A 82 7.73 4.30 12.83
C GLU A 82 6.70 3.50 12.02
N GLN A 83 7.03 3.12 10.78
CA GLN A 83 6.15 2.26 9.97
C GLN A 83 5.96 0.90 10.61
N GLU A 84 7.03 0.28 11.12
CA GLU A 84 6.96 -1.01 11.80
C GLU A 84 6.13 -0.94 13.10
N ASP A 85 6.33 0.10 13.90
CA ASP A 85 5.56 0.35 15.12
C ASP A 85 4.08 0.58 14.84
N LEU A 86 3.74 1.33 13.79
CA LEU A 86 2.36 1.57 13.38
C LEU A 86 1.71 0.32 12.80
N ALA A 87 2.44 -0.50 12.04
CA ALA A 87 1.94 -1.78 11.53
C ALA A 87 1.63 -2.76 12.68
N ASN A 88 2.53 -2.87 13.66
CA ASN A 88 2.31 -3.67 14.86
C ASN A 88 1.12 -3.15 15.69
N TYR A 89 1.00 -1.84 15.84
CA TYR A 89 -0.13 -1.22 16.53
C TYR A 89 -1.47 -1.51 15.82
N LEU A 90 -1.53 -1.41 14.50
CA LEU A 90 -2.72 -1.78 13.73
C LEU A 90 -3.07 -3.27 13.85
N ASN A 91 -2.07 -4.15 13.90
CA ASN A 91 -2.27 -5.57 14.19
C ASN A 91 -2.91 -5.79 15.58
N GLU A 92 -2.41 -5.11 16.60
CA GLU A 92 -3.00 -5.18 17.96
C GLU A 92 -4.45 -4.67 17.99
N LEU A 93 -4.77 -3.64 17.19
CA LEU A 93 -6.14 -3.13 17.06
C LEU A 93 -7.05 -4.07 16.29
N GLY A 94 -6.50 -4.96 15.47
CA GLY A 94 -7.22 -5.98 14.72
C GLY A 94 -7.44 -5.65 13.24
N ALA A 95 -6.54 -4.89 12.62
CA ALA A 95 -6.52 -4.76 11.17
C ALA A 95 -6.09 -6.07 10.51
N GLU A 96 -6.79 -6.52 9.48
CA GLU A 96 -6.40 -7.68 8.67
C GLU A 96 -5.41 -7.31 7.59
N VAL A 97 -5.57 -6.14 6.97
CA VAL A 97 -4.72 -5.72 5.86
C VAL A 97 -4.28 -4.27 6.05
N VAL A 98 -2.99 -4.02 5.84
CA VAL A 98 -2.42 -2.67 5.79
C VAL A 98 -1.74 -2.46 4.45
N ILE A 99 -2.14 -1.39 3.74
CA ILE A 99 -1.56 -1.00 2.45
C ILE A 99 -0.88 0.35 2.62
N GLY A 100 0.43 0.35 2.51
CA GLY A 100 1.28 1.52 2.62
C GLY A 100 1.56 2.20 1.28
N SER A 101 1.81 3.49 1.36
CA SER A 101 2.19 4.39 0.26
C SER A 101 2.94 5.59 0.82
N HIS A 102 3.48 6.44 0.01
CA HIS A 102 4.24 7.66 0.25
C HIS A 102 5.72 7.55 -0.16
N PRO A 103 6.49 6.49 0.17
CA PRO A 103 7.92 6.45 -0.14
C PRO A 103 8.27 6.64 -1.62
N HIS A 104 7.29 6.54 -2.52
CA HIS A 104 7.48 6.59 -3.99
C HIS A 104 8.35 5.45 -4.54
N VAL A 105 8.79 4.56 -3.70
CA VAL A 105 9.49 3.31 -4.01
C VAL A 105 8.78 2.14 -3.32
N ILE A 106 9.03 0.94 -3.79
CA ILE A 106 8.54 -0.27 -3.16
C ILE A 106 9.28 -0.53 -1.84
N GLU A 107 8.58 -1.06 -0.87
CA GLU A 107 9.12 -1.57 0.38
C GLU A 107 8.62 -3.00 0.62
N PRO A 108 9.28 -3.83 1.45
CA PRO A 108 8.88 -5.20 1.73
C PRO A 108 7.41 -5.37 2.14
N ALA A 109 6.93 -6.59 2.00
CA ALA A 109 5.63 -7.01 2.50
C ALA A 109 5.80 -8.19 3.45
N LYS A 110 4.97 -8.28 4.48
CA LYS A 110 5.01 -9.41 5.43
C LYS A 110 3.66 -9.69 6.08
N VAL A 111 3.54 -10.88 6.65
CA VAL A 111 2.42 -11.25 7.52
C VAL A 111 2.85 -11.12 8.97
N ILE A 112 2.34 -10.11 9.68
CA ILE A 112 2.56 -9.92 11.12
C ILE A 112 1.63 -10.87 11.87
N LYS A 113 2.21 -11.76 12.68
CA LYS A 113 1.46 -12.68 13.55
C LYS A 113 0.86 -11.93 14.74
N GLY A 114 -0.44 -12.07 14.93
CA GLY A 114 -1.16 -11.38 15.99
C GLY A 114 -1.89 -12.31 16.95
N LYS A 115 -2.22 -11.79 18.13
CA LYS A 115 -3.00 -12.54 19.14
C LYS A 115 -4.47 -12.70 18.73
N LYS A 116 -5.03 -11.68 18.07
CA LYS A 116 -6.42 -11.72 17.59
C LYS A 116 -6.48 -12.40 16.23
N GLN A 117 -5.64 -11.93 15.32
CA GLN A 117 -5.54 -12.36 13.93
C GLN A 117 -4.19 -11.91 13.35
N ASP A 118 -3.83 -12.48 12.22
CA ASP A 118 -2.67 -12.06 11.45
C ASP A 118 -3.01 -10.82 10.63
N THR A 119 -2.00 -9.96 10.37
CA THR A 119 -2.13 -8.78 9.51
C THR A 119 -1.20 -8.91 8.31
N LEU A 120 -1.76 -8.85 7.11
CA LEU A 120 -0.99 -8.74 5.88
C LEU A 120 -0.61 -7.26 5.65
N VAL A 121 0.68 -6.97 5.62
CA VAL A 121 1.22 -5.61 5.46
C VAL A 121 2.02 -5.52 4.18
N TYR A 122 1.69 -4.55 3.33
CA TYR A 122 2.55 -4.04 2.26
C TYR A 122 3.01 -2.66 2.72
N TYR A 123 4.29 -2.51 3.09
CA TYR A 123 4.80 -1.26 3.66
C TYR A 123 4.76 -0.10 2.66
N SER A 124 5.14 -0.36 1.40
CA SER A 124 4.89 0.57 0.29
C SER A 124 4.71 -0.19 -1.02
N LEU A 125 3.67 0.17 -1.76
CA LEU A 125 3.47 -0.31 -3.13
C LEU A 125 4.19 0.56 -4.17
N GLY A 126 4.93 1.59 -3.75
CA GLY A 126 5.55 2.53 -4.68
C GLY A 126 4.53 3.32 -5.51
N ASN A 127 4.94 3.74 -6.69
CA ASN A 127 4.10 4.50 -7.61
C ASN A 127 3.32 3.57 -8.55
N TYR A 128 2.00 3.75 -8.63
CA TYR A 128 1.20 3.12 -9.69
C TYR A 128 1.48 3.79 -11.06
N THR A 129 1.58 5.11 -11.07
CA THR A 129 2.02 5.91 -12.21
C THR A 129 2.68 7.18 -11.67
N SER A 130 3.77 7.61 -12.30
CA SER A 130 4.57 8.72 -11.80
C SER A 130 5.22 9.51 -12.92
N ALA A 131 5.45 10.81 -12.69
CA ALA A 131 6.26 11.69 -13.50
C ALA A 131 7.63 11.99 -12.86
N GLN A 132 8.04 11.22 -11.84
CA GLN A 132 9.37 11.33 -11.24
C GLN A 132 10.44 10.84 -12.22
N ASP A 133 11.69 11.20 -11.97
CA ASP A 133 12.80 11.05 -12.92
C ASP A 133 13.93 10.11 -12.43
N MET A 134 13.65 9.29 -11.44
CA MET A 134 14.54 8.24 -10.95
C MET A 134 14.05 6.86 -11.35
N ASP A 135 14.96 5.97 -11.71
CA ASP A 135 14.68 4.57 -12.08
C ASP A 135 13.88 3.83 -11.02
N ILE A 136 14.31 3.89 -9.76
CA ILE A 136 13.64 3.23 -8.63
C ILE A 136 12.18 3.66 -8.44
N THR A 137 11.82 4.88 -8.85
CA THR A 137 10.46 5.41 -8.75
C THR A 137 9.56 4.99 -9.91
N MET A 138 10.14 4.37 -10.94
CA MET A 138 9.39 3.78 -12.05
C MET A 138 8.83 2.40 -11.70
N VAL A 139 9.34 1.79 -10.64
CA VAL A 139 8.89 0.49 -10.16
C VAL A 139 7.90 0.67 -9.01
N GLY A 140 6.69 0.21 -9.23
CA GLY A 140 5.65 0.09 -8.22
C GLY A 140 5.21 -1.36 -8.07
N GLY A 141 4.08 -1.57 -7.39
CA GLY A 141 3.53 -2.89 -7.19
C GLY A 141 2.02 -2.91 -7.00
N MET A 142 1.46 -4.08 -7.22
CA MET A 142 0.08 -4.39 -6.93
C MET A 142 0.02 -5.50 -5.88
N ALA A 143 -0.69 -5.25 -4.79
CA ALA A 143 -1.04 -6.26 -3.81
C ALA A 143 -2.16 -7.14 -4.35
N SER A 144 -1.95 -8.46 -4.36
CA SER A 144 -2.98 -9.44 -4.72
C SER A 144 -3.04 -10.53 -3.65
N PHE A 145 -4.22 -10.84 -3.17
CA PHE A 145 -4.41 -11.87 -2.14
C PHE A 145 -5.86 -12.37 -2.11
N THR A 146 -6.03 -13.59 -1.66
CA THR A 146 -7.34 -14.13 -1.28
C THR A 146 -7.48 -14.05 0.24
N LEU A 147 -8.47 -13.31 0.72
CA LEU A 147 -8.84 -13.29 2.12
C LEU A 147 -9.97 -14.28 2.36
N ASN A 148 -9.72 -15.25 3.22
CA ASN A 148 -10.71 -16.24 3.66
C ASN A 148 -11.23 -15.82 5.05
N TYR A 149 -12.56 -15.77 5.20
CA TYR A 149 -13.21 -15.45 6.47
C TYR A 149 -14.03 -16.65 6.94
N ASP A 150 -13.67 -17.19 8.09
CA ASP A 150 -14.38 -18.29 8.71
C ASP A 150 -15.61 -17.77 9.48
N LEU A 151 -16.81 -18.16 9.06
CA LEU A 151 -18.08 -17.68 9.62
C LEU A 151 -18.32 -18.14 11.07
N ASP A 152 -17.75 -19.27 11.48
CA ASP A 152 -17.93 -19.83 12.81
C ASP A 152 -16.95 -19.22 13.80
N THR A 153 -15.66 -19.19 13.46
CA THR A 153 -14.59 -18.69 14.33
C THR A 153 -14.38 -17.19 14.24
N LYS A 154 -14.92 -16.54 13.19
CA LYS A 154 -14.72 -15.10 12.88
C LYS A 154 -13.25 -14.74 12.66
N LYS A 155 -12.46 -15.70 12.20
CA LYS A 155 -11.04 -15.51 11.89
C LYS A 155 -10.80 -15.36 10.40
N THR A 156 -9.78 -14.59 10.09
CA THR A 156 -9.27 -14.41 8.72
C THR A 156 -8.03 -15.25 8.50
N SER A 157 -7.81 -15.64 7.26
CA SER A 157 -6.55 -16.18 6.76
C SER A 157 -6.31 -15.72 5.34
N PHE A 158 -5.06 -15.78 4.90
CA PHE A 158 -4.66 -15.35 3.56
C PHE A 158 -4.15 -16.53 2.74
N THR A 159 -4.51 -16.54 1.46
CA THR A 159 -3.93 -17.45 0.45
C THR A 159 -3.63 -16.63 -0.81
N ASP A 160 -2.76 -17.16 -1.66
CA ASP A 160 -2.37 -16.52 -2.93
C ASP A 160 -1.90 -15.05 -2.74
N THR A 161 -1.19 -14.82 -1.64
CA THR A 161 -0.65 -13.50 -1.31
C THR A 161 0.53 -13.19 -2.22
N LYS A 162 0.39 -12.13 -3.03
CA LYS A 162 1.37 -11.78 -4.06
C LYS A 162 1.69 -10.28 -4.04
N PHE A 163 2.94 -9.99 -4.38
CA PHE A 163 3.36 -8.70 -4.85
C PHE A 163 3.64 -8.82 -6.35
N ILE A 164 2.90 -8.07 -7.16
CA ILE A 164 3.05 -8.06 -8.62
C ILE A 164 3.70 -6.74 -9.01
N PRO A 165 4.96 -6.75 -9.46
CA PRO A 165 5.66 -5.53 -9.87
C PRO A 165 4.96 -4.86 -11.05
N LEU A 166 4.87 -3.55 -10.96
CA LEU A 166 4.33 -2.67 -11.99
C LEU A 166 5.41 -1.70 -12.43
N ILE A 167 5.48 -1.42 -13.72
CA ILE A 167 6.45 -0.47 -14.28
C ILE A 167 5.71 0.69 -14.92
N THR A 168 5.94 1.90 -14.43
CA THR A 168 5.51 3.11 -15.12
C THR A 168 6.39 3.32 -16.33
N TRP A 169 5.80 3.45 -17.50
CA TRP A 169 6.45 3.77 -18.76
C TRP A 169 5.86 5.04 -19.37
N PHE A 170 6.71 5.92 -19.88
CA PHE A 170 6.30 7.07 -20.66
C PHE A 170 7.33 7.38 -21.75
N ASP A 171 6.84 7.90 -22.88
CA ASP A 171 7.68 8.21 -24.04
C ASP A 171 8.47 9.51 -23.85
N VAL A 172 9.51 9.70 -24.68
CA VAL A 172 10.39 10.87 -24.65
C VAL A 172 9.64 12.21 -24.83
N GLY A 173 8.47 12.19 -25.39
CA GLY A 173 7.65 13.39 -25.61
C GLY A 173 6.58 13.62 -24.55
N TYR A 174 6.47 12.76 -23.52
CA TYR A 174 5.38 12.78 -22.54
C TYR A 174 3.97 12.71 -23.15
N ASN A 175 3.85 12.11 -24.36
CA ASN A 175 2.58 11.99 -25.06
C ASN A 175 1.82 10.72 -24.69
N ALA A 176 2.54 9.70 -24.20
CA ALA A 176 1.98 8.42 -23.81
C ALA A 176 2.50 7.99 -22.46
N TRP A 177 1.58 7.55 -21.60
CA TRP A 177 1.83 7.03 -20.24
C TRP A 177 1.09 5.72 -20.10
N LYS A 178 1.80 4.71 -19.58
CA LYS A 178 1.21 3.40 -19.28
C LYS A 178 1.88 2.80 -18.07
N THR A 179 1.12 2.00 -17.34
CA THR A 179 1.65 1.12 -16.30
C THR A 179 1.54 -0.31 -16.80
N TYR A 180 2.64 -1.03 -16.79
CA TYR A 180 2.73 -2.41 -17.24
C TYR A 180 2.99 -3.34 -16.05
N PRO A 181 2.26 -4.46 -15.90
CA PRO A 181 2.73 -5.53 -15.03
C PRO A 181 4.01 -6.14 -15.63
N ILE A 182 4.85 -6.72 -14.78
CA ILE A 182 6.17 -7.22 -15.19
C ILE A 182 6.10 -8.27 -16.30
N GLU A 183 5.03 -9.07 -16.35
CA GLU A 183 4.80 -10.07 -17.40
C GLU A 183 4.69 -9.43 -18.81
N ASP A 184 4.10 -8.24 -18.89
CA ASP A 184 3.89 -7.47 -20.13
C ASP A 184 5.04 -6.51 -20.44
N TYR A 185 5.97 -6.30 -19.50
CA TYR A 185 7.11 -5.41 -19.68
C TYR A 185 8.27 -6.13 -20.35
N ASN A 186 8.97 -5.43 -21.27
CA ASN A 186 10.07 -6.00 -22.06
C ASN A 186 11.11 -4.94 -22.44
N ASP A 187 12.27 -5.38 -22.94
CA ASP A 187 13.40 -4.52 -23.28
C ASP A 187 13.08 -3.53 -24.42
N SER A 188 12.14 -3.82 -25.30
CA SER A 188 11.71 -2.87 -26.30
C SER A 188 10.99 -1.66 -25.68
N LEU A 189 10.18 -1.89 -24.66
CA LEU A 189 9.58 -0.81 -23.86
C LEU A 189 10.66 -0.05 -23.06
N ALA A 190 11.59 -0.78 -22.42
CA ALA A 190 12.69 -0.19 -21.69
C ALA A 190 13.50 0.79 -22.56
N GLN A 191 13.88 0.39 -23.77
CA GLN A 191 14.66 1.22 -24.71
C GLN A 191 13.91 2.47 -25.20
N THR A 192 12.61 2.48 -25.18
CA THR A 192 11.75 3.61 -25.61
C THR A 192 11.25 4.46 -24.45
N HIS A 193 11.61 4.08 -23.21
CA HIS A 193 11.27 4.85 -22.03
C HIS A 193 12.00 6.19 -22.02
N ASN A 194 11.36 7.27 -21.57
CA ASN A 194 11.94 8.60 -21.46
C ASN A 194 13.28 8.62 -20.69
N LEU A 195 13.40 7.83 -19.65
CA LEU A 195 14.60 7.76 -18.79
C LEU A 195 15.68 6.79 -19.31
N ALA A 196 15.48 6.11 -20.44
CA ALA A 196 16.40 5.09 -20.95
C ALA A 196 17.80 5.61 -21.30
N SER A 197 17.96 6.93 -21.50
CA SER A 197 19.28 7.54 -21.72
C SER A 197 20.11 7.67 -20.43
N ASN A 198 19.49 7.63 -19.27
CA ASN A 198 20.11 7.88 -17.97
C ASN A 198 20.18 6.63 -17.08
N TYR A 199 19.29 5.68 -17.28
CA TYR A 199 19.10 4.53 -16.42
C TYR A 199 18.91 3.24 -17.23
N ASP A 200 19.36 2.13 -16.66
CA ASP A 200 18.97 0.80 -17.13
C ASP A 200 17.58 0.49 -16.55
N LEU A 201 16.60 0.41 -17.44
CA LEU A 201 15.23 0.02 -17.09
C LEU A 201 14.85 -1.32 -17.74
N SER A 202 15.85 -2.14 -18.11
CA SER A 202 15.62 -3.46 -18.68
C SER A 202 14.76 -4.34 -17.76
N LYS A 203 14.07 -5.33 -18.34
CA LYS A 203 13.28 -6.27 -17.53
C LYS A 203 14.16 -6.97 -16.48
N GLU A 204 15.39 -7.30 -16.83
CA GLU A 204 16.36 -7.91 -15.91
C GLU A 204 16.70 -6.99 -14.74
N TRP A 205 16.96 -5.69 -15.00
CA TRP A 205 17.21 -4.72 -13.94
C TRP A 205 16.01 -4.62 -12.99
N VAL A 206 14.79 -4.51 -13.54
CA VAL A 206 13.56 -4.45 -12.72
C VAL A 206 13.43 -5.68 -11.83
N GLN A 207 13.67 -6.89 -12.38
CA GLN A 207 13.62 -8.13 -11.60
C GLN A 207 14.63 -8.15 -10.47
N GLN A 208 15.88 -7.75 -10.75
CA GLN A 208 16.96 -7.68 -9.74
C GLN A 208 16.65 -6.64 -8.67
N PHE A 209 16.16 -5.47 -9.06
CA PHE A 209 15.75 -4.42 -8.12
C PHE A 209 14.63 -4.90 -7.20
N VAL A 210 13.55 -5.43 -7.76
CA VAL A 210 12.43 -5.98 -6.98
C VAL A 210 12.91 -7.08 -6.04
N GLN A 211 13.74 -8.01 -6.52
CA GLN A 211 14.31 -9.07 -5.68
C GLN A 211 15.12 -8.52 -4.51
N SER A 212 15.92 -7.49 -4.75
CA SER A 212 16.77 -6.89 -3.70
C SER A 212 15.95 -6.23 -2.58
N VAL A 213 14.85 -5.58 -2.93
CA VAL A 213 13.96 -4.92 -1.96
C VAL A 213 13.05 -5.92 -1.24
N MET A 214 12.53 -6.89 -1.99
CA MET A 214 11.50 -7.83 -1.50
C MET A 214 12.08 -9.12 -0.92
N GLN A 215 13.40 -9.20 -0.66
CA GLN A 215 14.07 -10.41 -0.16
C GLN A 215 13.55 -10.87 1.23
N ASP A 216 13.08 -9.95 2.05
CA ASP A 216 12.61 -10.20 3.41
C ASP A 216 11.06 -10.31 3.49
N CYS A 217 10.39 -10.55 2.36
CA CYS A 217 8.96 -10.79 2.35
C CYS A 217 8.61 -12.15 2.97
N ASP A 218 7.92 -12.13 4.11
CA ASP A 218 7.44 -13.34 4.77
C ASP A 218 5.95 -13.56 4.49
N GLY A 219 5.63 -14.71 3.88
CA GLY A 219 4.27 -15.10 3.53
C GLY A 219 3.68 -14.39 2.30
N VAL A 220 4.50 -13.71 1.49
CA VAL A 220 4.09 -13.03 0.26
C VAL A 220 4.98 -13.48 -0.91
N GLU A 221 4.37 -14.05 -1.94
CA GLU A 221 5.05 -14.41 -3.19
C GLU A 221 5.35 -13.14 -4.01
N VAL A 222 6.59 -13.01 -4.50
CA VAL A 222 6.98 -11.94 -5.42
C VAL A 222 6.95 -12.49 -6.85
N VAL A 223 6.07 -11.94 -7.69
CA VAL A 223 5.92 -12.36 -9.09
C VAL A 223 6.98 -11.68 -9.93
N LEU A 224 7.85 -12.44 -10.58
CA LEU A 224 8.95 -11.90 -11.40
C LEU A 224 8.84 -12.25 -12.90
N GLU A 225 7.85 -13.03 -13.28
CA GLU A 225 7.62 -13.48 -14.66
C GLU A 225 6.19 -13.18 -15.11
#